data_dbfee0a39d76da2d2f9e27fb031380b5
#
_entry.id   dbfee0a39d76da2d2f9e27fb031380b5
#
_cell.length_a   1.000
_cell.length_b   1.000
_cell.length_c   1.000
_cell.angle_alpha   90.00
_cell.angle_beta   90.00
_cell.angle_gamma   90.00
#
_symmetry.space_group_name_H-M   'P 1'
#
loop_
_entity.id
_entity.type
_entity.pdbx_description
1 polymer ?
#
loop_
_entity_poly.entity_id
_entity_poly.type
_entity_poly.pdbx_seq_one_letter_code
_entity_poly.pdbx_strand_id
1 'polypeptide(L)'
;KIYLDKTNTINNLDGYLKLNENEIVELNLESKFSDQKNIKLTIKTNDEEKITTLYSHKAKPFVDRYKFVNGFEEGDLDFYSIKKNGKSNSILKIDNFKIKEIPVLAKILTLASLQGIADLLTGEGIRFSDFEMKFSSVNKLMTIEEMYAIGPAISILMEGYLESDKLISLRGTLVPATTINRTISSIPLIGDILVGQKVGEGVFGVSFKIKGPPKDLKTKVNPIKTLTPRFIT
;
A
#
# COMPACT_ATOMS: atom_id res chain seq x y z
N LYS A 1 16.28 -20.24 14.58
CA LYS A 1 15.07 -19.46 14.89
C LYS A 1 15.42 -17.99 14.89
N ILE A 2 14.75 -17.18 14.05
CA ILE A 2 14.96 -15.74 13.95
C ILE A 2 13.64 -15.06 14.29
N TYR A 3 13.67 -14.05 15.14
CA TYR A 3 12.51 -13.25 15.52
C TYR A 3 12.41 -12.06 14.57
N LEU A 4 11.30 -11.95 13.81
CA LEU A 4 11.00 -10.78 12.99
C LEU A 4 10.33 -9.69 13.84
N ASP A 5 9.48 -10.10 14.77
CA ASP A 5 8.84 -9.28 15.79
C ASP A 5 8.55 -10.11 17.06
N LYS A 6 7.74 -9.59 17.98
CA LYS A 6 7.39 -10.28 19.25
C LYS A 6 6.61 -11.58 19.03
N THR A 7 5.88 -11.71 17.95
CA THR A 7 4.95 -12.82 17.66
C THR A 7 5.34 -13.67 16.47
N ASN A 8 6.09 -13.10 15.52
CA ASN A 8 6.47 -13.77 14.28
C ASN A 8 7.93 -14.21 14.31
N THR A 9 8.12 -15.51 14.17
CA THR A 9 9.45 -16.12 14.06
C THR A 9 9.55 -16.92 12.78
N ILE A 10 10.75 -16.92 12.19
CA ILE A 10 11.10 -17.78 11.06
C ILE A 10 12.05 -18.87 11.52
N ASN A 11 11.88 -20.04 10.92
CA ASN A 11 12.66 -21.24 11.22
C ASN A 11 13.30 -21.76 9.94
N ASN A 12 14.38 -22.54 10.08
CA ASN A 12 15.03 -23.19 8.94
C ASN A 12 15.38 -22.21 7.82
N LEU A 13 16.06 -21.12 8.20
CA LEU A 13 16.61 -20.19 7.22
C LEU A 13 17.67 -20.92 6.41
N ASP A 14 17.44 -21.01 5.12
CA ASP A 14 18.36 -21.57 4.12
C ASP A 14 18.65 -20.54 3.04
N GLY A 15 19.83 -20.69 2.42
CA GLY A 15 20.22 -19.82 1.33
C GLY A 15 21.70 -19.51 1.29
N TYR A 16 22.04 -18.51 0.50
CA TYR A 16 23.42 -18.06 0.36
C TYR A 16 23.53 -16.55 0.21
N LEU A 17 24.69 -16.02 0.54
CA LEU A 17 25.06 -14.63 0.44
C LEU A 17 26.41 -14.54 -0.27
N LYS A 18 26.49 -13.76 -1.34
CA LYS A 18 27.72 -13.41 -2.03
C LYS A 18 28.00 -11.92 -1.86
N LEU A 19 29.17 -11.61 -1.35
CA LEU A 19 29.66 -10.25 -1.17
C LEU A 19 30.77 -9.95 -2.18
N ASN A 20 30.81 -8.71 -2.64
CA ASN A 20 31.99 -8.13 -3.30
C ASN A 20 32.40 -6.92 -2.44
N GLU A 21 33.60 -6.97 -1.89
CA GLU A 21 34.03 -6.03 -0.84
C GLU A 21 33.03 -6.02 0.34
N ASN A 22 32.24 -4.96 0.51
CA ASN A 22 31.21 -4.85 1.54
C ASN A 22 29.79 -4.75 0.97
N GLU A 23 29.63 -4.99 -0.34
CA GLU A 23 28.32 -4.91 -0.99
C GLU A 23 27.74 -6.29 -1.27
N ILE A 24 26.42 -6.42 -1.08
CA ILE A 24 25.68 -7.63 -1.43
C ILE A 24 25.54 -7.67 -2.95
N VAL A 25 26.24 -8.62 -3.58
CA VAL A 25 26.12 -8.90 -5.02
C VAL A 25 24.97 -9.86 -5.27
N GLU A 26 24.86 -10.90 -4.46
CA GLU A 26 23.81 -11.88 -4.58
C GLU A 26 23.36 -12.35 -3.20
N LEU A 27 22.06 -12.46 -3.00
CA LEU A 27 21.44 -13.02 -1.81
C LEU A 27 20.25 -13.86 -2.27
N ASN A 28 20.15 -15.07 -1.76
CA ASN A 28 18.94 -15.88 -1.84
C ASN A 28 18.68 -16.46 -0.46
N LEU A 29 17.60 -16.05 0.18
CA LEU A 29 17.18 -16.53 1.49
C LEU A 29 15.77 -17.07 1.39
N GLU A 30 15.58 -18.29 1.88
CA GLU A 30 14.27 -18.93 2.01
C GLU A 30 14.08 -19.39 3.44
N SER A 31 12.88 -19.27 3.95
CA SER A 31 12.53 -19.69 5.30
C SER A 31 11.04 -19.95 5.43
N LYS A 32 10.65 -20.47 6.59
CA LYS A 32 9.25 -20.67 6.95
C LYS A 32 8.95 -20.03 8.28
N PHE A 33 7.77 -19.45 8.38
CA PHE A 33 7.19 -19.08 9.66
C PHE A 33 6.85 -20.34 10.49
N SER A 34 6.58 -20.17 11.78
CA SER A 34 6.22 -21.28 12.66
C SER A 34 4.95 -22.04 12.23
N ASP A 35 4.06 -21.41 11.49
CA ASP A 35 2.85 -21.97 10.90
C ASP A 35 3.06 -22.50 9.46
N GLN A 36 4.29 -22.77 9.06
CA GLN A 36 4.72 -23.30 7.76
C GLN A 36 4.50 -22.36 6.55
N LYS A 37 4.09 -21.12 6.77
CA LYS A 37 4.01 -20.11 5.72
C LYS A 37 5.40 -19.68 5.27
N ASN A 38 5.58 -19.49 3.96
CA ASN A 38 6.88 -19.22 3.36
C ASN A 38 7.25 -17.74 3.38
N ILE A 39 8.57 -17.49 3.38
CA ILE A 39 9.19 -16.20 3.11
C ILE A 39 10.41 -16.43 2.22
N LYS A 40 10.59 -15.56 1.23
CA LYS A 40 11.73 -15.58 0.31
C LYS A 40 12.21 -14.16 0.05
N LEU A 41 13.52 -13.96 0.21
CA LEU A 41 14.19 -12.70 -0.12
C LEU A 41 15.31 -12.98 -1.12
N THR A 42 15.31 -12.27 -2.24
CA THR A 42 16.43 -12.31 -3.18
C THR A 42 16.99 -10.93 -3.45
N ILE A 43 18.29 -10.84 -3.63
CA ILE A 43 18.98 -9.66 -4.10
C ILE A 43 19.93 -10.12 -5.21
N LYS A 44 19.92 -9.43 -6.34
CA LYS A 44 20.89 -9.62 -7.43
C LYS A 44 21.39 -8.25 -7.87
N THR A 45 22.71 -8.10 -7.91
CA THR A 45 23.37 -6.90 -8.41
C THR A 45 24.08 -7.26 -9.71
N ASN A 46 23.64 -6.65 -10.81
CA ASN A 46 24.24 -6.77 -12.13
C ASN A 46 24.73 -5.39 -12.53
N ASP A 47 26.04 -5.24 -12.75
CA ASP A 47 26.68 -3.97 -13.11
C ASP A 47 26.22 -2.81 -12.22
N GLU A 48 25.33 -1.97 -12.72
CA GLU A 48 24.83 -0.78 -12.03
C GLU A 48 23.45 -0.97 -11.38
N GLU A 49 22.82 -2.13 -11.56
CA GLU A 49 21.44 -2.36 -11.09
C GLU A 49 21.40 -3.37 -9.96
N LYS A 50 20.74 -3.00 -8.88
CA LYS A 50 20.44 -3.90 -7.76
C LYS A 50 18.95 -4.21 -7.73
N ILE A 51 18.61 -5.47 -8.01
CA ILE A 51 17.24 -5.97 -7.99
C ILE A 51 16.99 -6.65 -6.64
N THR A 52 15.92 -6.26 -5.96
CA THR A 52 15.48 -6.87 -4.70
C THR A 52 14.06 -7.39 -4.86
N THR A 53 13.82 -8.65 -4.47
CA THR A 53 12.47 -9.21 -4.36
C THR A 53 12.26 -9.77 -2.97
N LEU A 54 11.09 -9.54 -2.41
CA LEU A 54 10.65 -10.13 -1.15
C LEU A 54 9.23 -10.66 -1.34
N TYR A 55 9.05 -11.95 -1.11
CA TYR A 55 7.76 -12.60 -1.00
C TYR A 55 7.54 -13.10 0.42
N SER A 56 6.35 -12.91 0.96
CA SER A 56 6.00 -13.38 2.30
C SER A 56 4.51 -13.66 2.42
N HIS A 57 4.15 -14.86 2.87
CA HIS A 57 2.77 -15.20 3.25
C HIS A 57 2.29 -14.52 4.54
N LYS A 58 3.07 -13.58 5.07
CA LYS A 58 2.68 -12.71 6.18
C LYS A 58 3.21 -11.31 5.92
N ALA A 59 2.33 -10.39 5.57
CA ALA A 59 2.68 -8.99 5.38
C ALA A 59 2.92 -8.25 6.71
N LYS A 60 2.20 -8.63 7.77
CA LYS A 60 2.22 -7.96 9.08
C LYS A 60 3.60 -7.65 9.64
N PRO A 61 4.61 -8.57 9.70
CA PRO A 61 5.92 -8.27 10.27
C PRO A 61 6.68 -7.15 9.56
N PHE A 62 6.36 -6.92 8.27
CA PHE A 62 6.98 -5.88 7.45
C PHE A 62 6.24 -4.56 7.59
N VAL A 63 4.89 -4.59 7.58
CA VAL A 63 4.06 -3.40 7.69
C VAL A 63 4.16 -2.76 9.07
N ASP A 64 4.20 -3.55 10.15
CA ASP A 64 4.29 -3.06 11.52
C ASP A 64 5.60 -2.28 11.83
N ARG A 65 6.63 -2.45 11.00
CA ARG A 65 7.85 -1.63 11.09
C ARG A 65 7.61 -0.17 10.72
N TYR A 66 6.61 0.08 9.89
CA TYR A 66 6.17 1.42 9.51
C TYR A 66 5.04 1.84 10.44
N LYS A 67 5.34 2.49 11.54
CA LYS A 67 4.44 2.83 12.66
C LYS A 67 3.21 3.70 12.33
N PHE A 68 2.93 3.93 11.06
CA PHE A 68 1.76 4.71 10.62
C PHE A 68 0.51 3.85 10.36
N VAL A 69 0.65 2.53 10.33
CA VAL A 69 -0.46 1.58 10.23
C VAL A 69 -0.50 0.75 11.50
N ASN A 70 -1.51 0.95 12.32
CA ASN A 70 -1.79 0.13 13.48
C ASN A 70 -2.85 -0.91 13.13
N GLY A 71 -2.84 -2.04 13.84
CA GLY A 71 -3.87 -3.06 13.66
C GLY A 71 -3.89 -3.70 12.27
N PHE A 72 -2.73 -3.84 11.62
CA PHE A 72 -2.60 -4.61 10.39
C PHE A 72 -2.65 -6.11 10.69
N GLU A 73 -3.49 -6.84 9.97
CA GLU A 73 -3.72 -8.28 10.15
C GLU A 73 -3.71 -9.00 8.80
N GLU A 74 -3.20 -10.25 8.79
CA GLU A 74 -3.19 -11.15 7.64
C GLU A 74 -2.31 -10.64 6.47
N GLY A 75 -2.64 -11.02 5.23
CA GLY A 75 -2.06 -10.55 3.99
C GLY A 75 -0.80 -11.27 3.53
N ASP A 76 -0.76 -11.52 2.23
CA ASP A 76 0.42 -11.95 1.50
C ASP A 76 1.12 -10.73 0.91
N LEU A 77 2.45 -10.69 0.94
CA LEU A 77 3.24 -9.54 0.50
C LEU A 77 4.18 -9.93 -0.64
N ASP A 78 4.15 -9.14 -1.69
CA ASP A 78 5.12 -9.12 -2.78
C ASP A 78 5.76 -7.74 -2.88
N PHE A 79 7.09 -7.72 -2.85
CA PHE A 79 7.87 -6.51 -3.03
C PHE A 79 8.92 -6.72 -4.12
N TYR A 80 8.98 -5.79 -5.04
CA TYR A 80 9.98 -5.73 -6.10
C TYR A 80 10.60 -4.34 -6.16
N SER A 81 11.92 -4.26 -6.29
CA SER A 81 12.63 -2.98 -6.39
C SER A 81 13.84 -3.10 -7.30
N ILE A 82 14.00 -2.13 -8.18
CA ILE A 82 15.24 -1.92 -8.95
C ILE A 82 15.88 -0.62 -8.46
N LYS A 83 17.11 -0.71 -8.00
CA LYS A 83 17.94 0.44 -7.64
C LYS A 83 19.06 0.64 -8.65
N LYS A 84 19.13 1.85 -9.22
CA LYS A 84 20.18 2.28 -10.17
C LYS A 84 20.54 3.74 -9.90
N ASN A 85 21.83 4.06 -9.88
CA ASN A 85 22.34 5.43 -9.71
C ASN A 85 21.72 6.18 -8.53
N GLY A 86 21.57 5.51 -7.38
CA GLY A 86 20.98 6.10 -6.16
C GLY A 86 19.47 6.27 -6.16
N LYS A 87 18.78 5.97 -7.29
CA LYS A 87 17.32 5.95 -7.40
C LYS A 87 16.82 4.51 -7.30
N SER A 88 15.76 4.27 -6.54
CA SER A 88 15.02 3.02 -6.58
C SER A 88 13.62 3.23 -7.14
N ASN A 89 13.18 2.31 -8.01
CA ASN A 89 11.79 2.19 -8.45
C ASN A 89 11.25 0.88 -7.89
N SER A 90 10.11 0.95 -7.22
CA SER A 90 9.61 -0.17 -6.42
C SER A 90 8.11 -0.38 -6.61
N ILE A 91 7.70 -1.63 -6.49
CA ILE A 91 6.30 -2.05 -6.46
C ILE A 91 6.09 -2.87 -5.19
N LEU A 92 5.10 -2.51 -4.40
CA LEU A 92 4.65 -3.26 -3.24
C LEU A 92 3.21 -3.71 -3.48
N LYS A 93 2.96 -5.00 -3.35
CA LYS A 93 1.61 -5.59 -3.39
C LYS A 93 1.32 -6.28 -2.08
N ILE A 94 0.08 -6.21 -1.64
CA ILE A 94 -0.41 -6.95 -0.47
C ILE A 94 -1.82 -7.42 -0.78
N ASP A 95 -2.03 -8.73 -0.67
CA ASP A 95 -3.32 -9.35 -0.96
C ASP A 95 -3.99 -9.84 0.32
N ASN A 96 -5.32 -9.76 0.38
CA ASN A 96 -6.17 -10.35 1.43
C ASN A 96 -5.78 -9.95 2.86
N PHE A 97 -5.74 -8.66 3.14
CA PHE A 97 -5.40 -8.12 4.45
C PHE A 97 -6.55 -7.36 5.11
N LYS A 98 -6.37 -7.06 6.38
CA LYS A 98 -7.31 -6.30 7.20
C LYS A 98 -6.57 -5.21 7.95
N ILE A 99 -7.17 -4.04 8.04
CA ILE A 99 -6.62 -2.92 8.80
C ILE A 99 -7.61 -2.39 9.82
N LYS A 100 -7.08 -1.97 10.97
CA LYS A 100 -7.79 -1.30 12.05
C LYS A 100 -7.04 -0.02 12.42
N GLU A 101 -7.76 0.92 13.01
CA GLU A 101 -7.14 2.06 13.70
C GLU A 101 -6.16 2.88 12.86
N ILE A 102 -6.55 3.24 11.63
CA ILE A 102 -5.80 4.25 10.86
C ILE A 102 -6.45 5.63 11.09
N PRO A 103 -5.89 6.47 11.97
CA PRO A 103 -6.51 7.74 12.37
C PRO A 103 -6.80 8.68 11.22
N VAL A 104 -5.89 8.74 10.23
CA VAL A 104 -6.07 9.59 9.04
C VAL A 104 -7.23 9.10 8.17
N LEU A 105 -7.38 7.79 8.00
CA LEU A 105 -8.50 7.21 7.24
C LEU A 105 -9.82 7.41 7.99
N ALA A 106 -9.86 7.17 9.29
CA ALA A 106 -11.03 7.45 10.13
C ALA A 106 -11.47 8.91 10.00
N LYS A 107 -10.53 9.86 10.04
CA LYS A 107 -10.81 11.28 9.85
C LYS A 107 -11.37 11.59 8.47
N ILE A 108 -10.84 10.99 7.39
CA ILE A 108 -11.38 11.15 6.03
C ILE A 108 -12.82 10.64 5.97
N LEU A 109 -13.09 9.44 6.50
CA LEU A 109 -14.42 8.83 6.51
C LEU A 109 -15.44 9.68 7.26
N THR A 110 -15.08 10.19 8.45
CA THR A 110 -15.93 11.07 9.26
C THR A 110 -16.21 12.39 8.54
N LEU A 111 -15.21 13.04 7.97
CA LEU A 111 -15.35 14.29 7.21
C LEU A 111 -16.18 14.10 5.93
N ALA A 112 -16.19 12.90 5.37
CA ALA A 112 -16.99 12.50 4.22
C ALA A 112 -18.43 12.08 4.58
N SER A 113 -18.81 12.13 5.86
CA SER A 113 -20.09 11.64 6.38
C SER A 113 -20.31 10.13 6.15
N LEU A 114 -19.24 9.35 6.15
CA LEU A 114 -19.22 7.89 6.00
C LEU A 114 -19.04 7.20 7.36
N GLN A 115 -19.84 7.60 8.35
CA GLN A 115 -19.69 7.18 9.75
C GLN A 115 -19.76 5.65 9.91
N GLY A 116 -20.67 4.96 9.22
CA GLY A 116 -20.78 3.50 9.31
C GLY A 116 -19.50 2.77 8.89
N ILE A 117 -18.76 3.30 7.89
CA ILE A 117 -17.46 2.73 7.49
C ILE A 117 -16.37 3.11 8.49
N ALA A 118 -16.44 4.32 9.06
CA ALA A 118 -15.52 4.73 10.13
C ALA A 118 -15.67 3.86 11.37
N ASP A 119 -16.89 3.48 11.74
CA ASP A 119 -17.19 2.59 12.86
C ASP A 119 -16.65 1.16 12.60
N LEU A 120 -16.77 0.65 11.37
CA LEU A 120 -16.15 -0.61 10.99
C LEU A 120 -14.62 -0.56 11.15
N LEU A 121 -13.98 0.53 10.72
CA LEU A 121 -12.52 0.69 10.82
C LEU A 121 -12.04 0.65 12.28
N THR A 122 -12.76 1.27 13.19
CA THR A 122 -12.39 1.32 14.62
C THR A 122 -12.84 0.09 15.40
N GLY A 123 -13.82 -0.65 14.91
CA GLY A 123 -14.34 -1.88 15.51
C GLY A 123 -13.67 -3.14 14.95
N GLU A 124 -14.35 -3.75 13.99
CA GLU A 124 -13.90 -5.02 13.40
C GLU A 124 -12.71 -4.87 12.42
N GLY A 125 -12.51 -3.67 11.92
CA GLY A 125 -11.55 -3.36 10.87
C GLY A 125 -12.14 -3.45 9.46
N ILE A 126 -11.42 -2.89 8.49
CA ILE A 126 -11.78 -2.91 7.08
C ILE A 126 -10.88 -3.92 6.36
N ARG A 127 -11.50 -4.83 5.61
CA ARG A 127 -10.81 -5.80 4.78
C ARG A 127 -10.56 -5.23 3.39
N PHE A 128 -9.39 -5.56 2.85
CA PHE A 128 -9.00 -5.28 1.46
C PHE A 128 -8.59 -6.58 0.78
N SER A 129 -9.02 -6.75 -0.47
CA SER A 129 -8.59 -7.87 -1.32
C SER A 129 -7.22 -7.59 -1.93
N ASP A 130 -7.01 -6.35 -2.39
CA ASP A 130 -5.85 -5.98 -3.19
C ASP A 130 -5.30 -4.62 -2.74
N PHE A 131 -3.98 -4.55 -2.67
CA PHE A 131 -3.23 -3.30 -2.51
C PHE A 131 -2.03 -3.34 -3.44
N GLU A 132 -1.82 -2.27 -4.20
CA GLU A 132 -0.59 -2.05 -4.95
C GLU A 132 -0.11 -0.61 -4.77
N MET A 133 1.18 -0.45 -4.60
CA MET A 133 1.84 0.86 -4.54
C MET A 133 3.08 0.86 -5.43
N LYS A 134 3.09 1.75 -6.44
CA LYS A 134 4.24 2.06 -7.28
C LYS A 134 4.89 3.33 -6.76
N PHE A 135 6.16 3.25 -6.44
CA PHE A 135 6.87 4.39 -5.88
C PHE A 135 8.34 4.41 -6.27
N SER A 136 8.89 5.61 -6.31
CA SER A 136 10.33 5.81 -6.46
C SER A 136 10.91 6.50 -5.23
N SER A 137 12.19 6.23 -4.96
CA SER A 137 12.91 6.86 -3.85
C SER A 137 14.28 7.34 -4.30
N VAL A 138 14.59 8.59 -3.96
CA VAL A 138 15.89 9.21 -4.16
C VAL A 138 16.27 9.93 -2.88
N ASN A 139 17.38 9.56 -2.26
CA ASN A 139 17.80 10.09 -0.97
C ASN A 139 16.70 9.95 0.09
N LYS A 140 16.15 11.09 0.58
CA LYS A 140 15.10 11.14 1.60
C LYS A 140 13.70 11.40 1.02
N LEU A 141 13.57 11.47 -0.28
CA LEU A 141 12.30 11.70 -0.97
C LEU A 141 11.77 10.37 -1.53
N MET A 142 10.56 10.00 -1.12
CA MET A 142 9.77 8.94 -1.73
C MET A 142 8.61 9.58 -2.50
N THR A 143 8.48 9.26 -3.78
CA THR A 143 7.36 9.67 -4.62
C THR A 143 6.46 8.47 -4.87
N ILE A 144 5.22 8.55 -4.42
CA ILE A 144 4.18 7.57 -4.72
C ILE A 144 3.54 8.00 -6.04
N GLU A 145 3.82 7.23 -7.09
CA GLU A 145 3.29 7.48 -8.43
C GLU A 145 1.83 7.06 -8.50
N GLU A 146 1.52 5.93 -7.92
CA GLU A 146 0.18 5.38 -7.81
C GLU A 146 0.11 4.44 -6.61
N MET A 147 -0.94 4.54 -5.83
CA MET A 147 -1.29 3.59 -4.78
C MET A 147 -2.79 3.34 -4.81
N TYR A 148 -3.19 2.09 -4.85
CA TYR A 148 -4.59 1.73 -4.68
C TYR A 148 -4.79 0.63 -3.64
N ALA A 149 -5.96 0.64 -3.03
CA ALA A 149 -6.44 -0.43 -2.18
C ALA A 149 -7.91 -0.72 -2.53
N ILE A 150 -8.25 -1.97 -2.77
CA ILE A 150 -9.60 -2.41 -3.14
C ILE A 150 -10.15 -3.29 -2.03
N GLY A 151 -11.34 -2.97 -1.56
CA GLY A 151 -12.04 -3.75 -0.56
C GLY A 151 -13.55 -3.73 -0.71
N PRO A 152 -14.25 -4.66 -0.05
CA PRO A 152 -15.70 -4.77 -0.14
C PRO A 152 -16.46 -3.58 0.47
N ALA A 153 -15.84 -2.81 1.36
CA ALA A 153 -16.45 -1.64 1.98
C ALA A 153 -16.06 -0.33 1.28
N ILE A 154 -14.79 -0.22 0.87
CA ILE A 154 -14.23 0.97 0.23
C ILE A 154 -13.11 0.59 -0.74
N SER A 155 -12.92 1.45 -1.74
CA SER A 155 -11.69 1.48 -2.57
C SER A 155 -11.02 2.83 -2.44
N ILE A 156 -9.70 2.85 -2.46
CA ILE A 156 -8.88 4.05 -2.30
C ILE A 156 -7.88 4.11 -3.45
N LEU A 157 -7.75 5.28 -4.06
CA LEU A 157 -6.66 5.62 -4.96
C LEU A 157 -5.91 6.81 -4.38
N MET A 158 -4.58 6.78 -4.41
CA MET A 158 -3.77 7.85 -3.83
C MET A 158 -2.43 8.00 -4.57
N GLU A 159 -1.91 9.21 -4.60
CA GLU A 159 -0.60 9.58 -5.11
C GLU A 159 0.01 10.70 -4.26
N GLY A 160 1.29 10.97 -4.44
CA GLY A 160 1.95 12.08 -3.77
C GLY A 160 3.39 11.79 -3.39
N TYR A 161 3.88 12.42 -2.34
CA TYR A 161 5.27 12.25 -1.91
C TYR A 161 5.44 12.38 -0.40
N LEU A 162 6.52 11.76 0.09
CA LEU A 162 6.97 11.81 1.47
C LEU A 162 8.43 12.22 1.48
N GLU A 163 8.74 13.34 2.14
CA GLU A 163 10.11 13.71 2.48
C GLU A 163 10.36 13.32 3.93
N SER A 164 11.34 12.44 4.15
CA SER A 164 11.59 11.82 5.46
C SER A 164 11.71 12.87 6.56
N ASP A 165 10.92 12.70 7.63
CA ASP A 165 10.84 13.54 8.83
C ASP A 165 10.40 15.00 8.62
N LYS A 166 10.09 15.41 7.38
CA LYS A 166 9.76 16.80 7.06
C LYS A 166 8.34 17.00 6.59
N LEU A 167 7.92 16.29 5.54
CA LEU A 167 6.69 16.59 4.86
C LEU A 167 6.06 15.34 4.25
N ILE A 168 4.78 15.16 4.50
CA ILE A 168 3.90 14.25 3.78
C ILE A 168 2.93 15.09 2.96
N SER A 169 2.79 14.81 1.68
CA SER A 169 1.84 15.46 0.80
C SER A 169 1.20 14.44 -0.11
N LEU A 170 0.00 14.01 0.25
CA LEU A 170 -0.76 12.97 -0.46
C LEU A 170 -2.10 13.54 -0.90
N ARG A 171 -2.58 13.06 -2.04
CA ARG A 171 -3.94 13.32 -2.54
C ARG A 171 -4.54 12.02 -3.07
N GLY A 172 -5.85 11.90 -2.97
CA GLY A 172 -6.50 10.68 -3.43
C GLY A 172 -8.00 10.81 -3.50
N THR A 173 -8.60 9.70 -3.88
CA THR A 173 -10.05 9.52 -3.94
C THR A 173 -10.41 8.24 -3.18
N LEU A 174 -11.49 8.32 -2.42
CA LEU A 174 -12.10 7.21 -1.72
C LEU A 174 -13.49 6.97 -2.32
N VAL A 175 -13.79 5.72 -2.67
CA VAL A 175 -15.05 5.30 -3.28
C VAL A 175 -15.69 4.24 -2.36
N PRO A 176 -16.84 4.52 -1.73
CA PRO A 176 -17.59 3.54 -0.96
C PRO A 176 -18.17 2.44 -1.85
N ALA A 177 -18.17 1.20 -1.37
CA ALA A 177 -18.67 0.04 -2.12
C ALA A 177 -20.17 0.11 -2.46
N THR A 178 -20.96 0.83 -1.67
CA THR A 178 -22.39 1.08 -1.97
C THR A 178 -22.61 1.71 -3.34
N THR A 179 -21.58 2.35 -3.88
CA THR A 179 -21.56 2.97 -5.20
C THR A 179 -21.10 2.02 -6.31
N ILE A 180 -20.38 0.95 -5.94
CA ILE A 180 -19.74 0.01 -6.89
C ILE A 180 -20.60 -1.23 -7.15
N ASN A 181 -21.52 -1.58 -6.25
CA ASN A 181 -22.29 -2.83 -6.25
C ASN A 181 -23.15 -3.11 -7.52
N ARG A 182 -23.19 -2.21 -8.48
CA ARG A 182 -23.89 -2.44 -9.77
C ARG A 182 -22.97 -2.71 -10.96
N THR A 183 -21.63 -2.65 -10.79
CA THR A 183 -20.72 -2.69 -11.96
C THR A 183 -19.47 -3.57 -11.79
N ILE A 184 -19.30 -4.28 -10.64
CA ILE A 184 -18.04 -5.02 -10.33
C ILE A 184 -17.78 -6.23 -11.24
N SER A 185 -18.78 -6.74 -11.97
CA SER A 185 -18.58 -7.91 -12.84
C SER A 185 -17.84 -7.62 -14.16
N SER A 186 -17.40 -6.41 -14.41
CA SER A 186 -16.80 -6.00 -15.69
C SER A 186 -15.64 -4.99 -15.59
N ILE A 187 -14.87 -4.99 -14.49
CA ILE A 187 -13.79 -4.01 -14.33
C ILE A 187 -12.47 -4.58 -14.88
N PRO A 188 -12.04 -4.17 -16.07
CA PRO A 188 -10.66 -4.32 -16.50
C PRO A 188 -9.84 -3.18 -15.91
N LEU A 189 -8.76 -3.51 -15.21
CA LEU A 189 -7.67 -2.62 -14.77
C LEU A 189 -8.08 -1.25 -14.17
N ILE A 190 -7.53 -0.95 -13.03
CA ILE A 190 -7.85 0.15 -12.11
C ILE A 190 -7.86 1.55 -12.73
N GLY A 191 -7.12 1.77 -13.83
CA GLY A 191 -7.21 2.99 -14.63
C GLY A 191 -8.62 3.27 -15.16
N ASP A 192 -9.39 2.23 -15.45
CA ASP A 192 -10.75 2.32 -16.01
C ASP A 192 -11.84 2.41 -14.94
N ILE A 193 -11.55 2.07 -13.69
CA ILE A 193 -12.51 2.16 -12.56
C ILE A 193 -12.89 3.60 -12.25
N LEU A 194 -11.97 4.52 -12.42
CA LEU A 194 -12.21 5.96 -12.20
C LEU A 194 -12.81 6.64 -13.43
N VAL A 195 -12.81 5.95 -14.57
CA VAL A 195 -13.33 6.42 -15.85
C VAL A 195 -14.52 5.54 -16.22
N GLY A 196 -15.67 5.76 -15.58
CA GLY A 196 -16.88 4.98 -15.84
C GLY A 196 -17.20 4.86 -17.33
N GLN A 197 -17.23 3.63 -17.87
CA GLN A 197 -17.60 3.35 -19.26
C GLN A 197 -19.10 3.55 -19.58
N LYS A 198 -19.90 4.02 -18.63
CA LYS A 198 -21.30 4.41 -18.91
C LYS A 198 -21.51 5.87 -18.56
N VAL A 199 -21.59 6.67 -19.61
CA VAL A 199 -22.11 8.03 -19.55
C VAL A 199 -23.52 7.99 -18.95
N GLY A 200 -23.67 8.48 -17.69
CA GLY A 200 -24.98 8.65 -17.05
C GLY A 200 -25.13 8.13 -15.62
N GLU A 201 -24.31 7.21 -15.12
CA GLU A 201 -24.35 6.79 -13.72
C GLU A 201 -23.12 7.33 -12.98
N GLY A 202 -23.31 8.43 -12.23
CA GLY A 202 -22.26 9.06 -11.46
C GLY A 202 -21.81 8.17 -10.30
N VAL A 203 -20.55 7.79 -10.28
CA VAL A 203 -19.92 7.14 -9.11
C VAL A 203 -19.71 8.19 -8.03
N PHE A 204 -20.32 8.00 -6.86
CA PHE A 204 -20.06 8.86 -5.71
C PHE A 204 -18.67 8.57 -5.16
N GLY A 205 -17.80 9.57 -5.14
CA GLY A 205 -16.47 9.47 -4.57
C GLY A 205 -16.15 10.66 -3.68
N VAL A 206 -15.15 10.52 -2.87
CA VAL A 206 -14.66 11.54 -1.95
C VAL A 206 -13.20 11.82 -2.25
N SER A 207 -12.89 13.03 -2.72
CA SER A 207 -11.49 13.43 -2.86
C SER A 207 -10.94 13.95 -1.54
N PHE A 208 -9.70 13.64 -1.27
CA PHE A 208 -9.01 14.09 -0.07
C PHE A 208 -7.58 14.54 -0.35
N LYS A 209 -7.08 15.39 0.55
CA LYS A 209 -5.67 15.80 0.60
C LYS A 209 -5.18 15.67 2.04
N ILE A 210 -3.98 15.11 2.19
CA ILE A 210 -3.26 14.99 3.46
C ILE A 210 -1.96 15.75 3.28
N LYS A 211 -1.69 16.75 4.14
CA LYS A 211 -0.45 17.53 4.05
C LYS A 211 0.02 17.97 5.43
N GLY A 212 1.30 17.86 5.67
CA GLY A 212 1.94 18.35 6.89
C GLY A 212 3.16 17.52 7.29
N PRO A 213 3.85 17.91 8.35
CA PRO A 213 4.88 17.07 8.95
C PRO A 213 4.25 15.80 9.55
N PRO A 214 5.00 14.68 9.68
CA PRO A 214 4.46 13.38 10.13
C PRO A 214 3.68 13.44 11.45
N LYS A 215 4.01 14.37 12.34
CA LYS A 215 3.35 14.53 13.65
C LYS A 215 2.16 15.49 13.65
N ASP A 216 1.94 16.25 12.56
CA ASP A 216 0.84 17.23 12.42
C ASP A 216 0.28 17.20 10.99
N LEU A 217 -0.45 16.16 10.67
CA LEU A 217 -1.09 15.97 9.37
C LEU A 217 -2.45 16.70 9.32
N LYS A 218 -2.58 17.60 8.37
CA LYS A 218 -3.85 18.26 8.03
C LYS A 218 -4.55 17.54 6.92
N THR A 219 -5.82 17.21 7.14
CA THR A 219 -6.67 16.51 6.19
C THR A 219 -7.77 17.44 5.70
N LYS A 220 -7.94 17.52 4.37
CA LYS A 220 -9.06 18.20 3.70
C LYS A 220 -9.83 17.18 2.88
N VAL A 221 -11.14 17.28 2.90
CA VAL A 221 -12.05 16.37 2.19
C VAL A 221 -13.05 17.18 1.40
N ASN A 222 -13.26 16.79 0.13
CA ASN A 222 -14.30 17.35 -0.73
C ASN A 222 -15.19 16.20 -1.21
N PRO A 223 -16.46 16.14 -0.82
CA PRO A 223 -17.42 15.20 -1.40
C PRO A 223 -17.59 15.49 -2.90
N ILE A 224 -17.33 14.50 -3.72
CA ILE A 224 -17.57 14.59 -5.17
C ILE A 224 -18.86 13.84 -5.43
N LYS A 225 -19.91 14.54 -5.91
CA LYS A 225 -21.19 13.91 -6.23
C LYS A 225 -21.13 13.09 -7.53
N THR A 226 -20.12 13.35 -8.35
CA THR A 226 -19.91 12.65 -9.62
C THR A 226 -18.42 12.68 -9.94
N LEU A 227 -17.81 11.51 -10.17
CA LEU A 227 -16.47 11.43 -10.74
C LEU A 227 -16.61 11.63 -12.24
N THR A 228 -16.35 12.83 -12.73
CA THR A 228 -16.19 13.07 -14.16
C THR A 228 -14.79 12.63 -14.59
N PRO A 229 -14.67 11.89 -15.72
CA PRO A 229 -13.37 11.57 -16.28
C PRO A 229 -12.58 12.85 -16.56
N ARG A 230 -11.32 12.89 -16.14
CA ARG A 230 -10.40 13.95 -16.57
C ARG A 230 -9.98 13.67 -18.03
N PHE A 231 -10.90 13.93 -18.97
CA PHE A 231 -10.51 14.22 -20.32
C PHE A 231 -10.89 15.68 -20.60
N ILE A 232 -9.94 16.41 -21.14
CA ILE A 232 -9.98 17.78 -21.66
C ILE A 232 -9.20 18.74 -20.74
N THR A 233 -7.99 18.93 -21.05
CA THR A 233 -7.27 19.87 -21.94
C THR A 233 -5.79 19.51 -22.00
#